data_c12f579ec17b99453e887f2bc3a90f13
#
_entry.id   c12f579ec17b99453e887f2bc3a90f13
#
_cell.length_a   1.000
_cell.length_b   1.000
_cell.length_c   1.000
_cell.angle_alpha   90.00
_cell.angle_beta   90.00
_cell.angle_gamma   90.00
#
_symmetry.space_group_name_H-M   'P 1'
#
loop_
_entity.id
_entity.type
_entity.pdbx_description
1 polymer ?
#
loop_
_entity_poly.entity_id
_entity_poly.type
_entity_poly.pdbx_seq_one_letter_code
_entity_poly.pdbx_strand_id
1 'polypeptide(L)'
;MRTTTLGAVGLAVAGTLALTGCKNGNEELAPAPPSESASAGAASPSATAPSEAGSPGGSEAPAGANGTAKSGQTFKIGEAAEMPFSYGNTKGGQIALTVTAIEQGDPADLEPLKLGDKVKGMVPYYIRYSVKNTGTTDLSYSSVTQIKGLLGDGTEAQRVSVIGKFEKCANESLPKGFTNGRTQTSCALALAPSAQTKVTAAEYWGNPYSYPNKGLVWK
;
A
#
# COMPACT_ATOMS: atom_id res chain seq x y z
N MET A 1 -42.76 40.98 -5.85
CA MET A 1 -42.16 42.08 -6.62
C MET A 1 -41.04 42.71 -5.81
N ARG A 2 -39.80 42.45 -6.15
CA ARG A 2 -38.60 43.29 -5.93
C ARG A 2 -37.44 42.62 -6.63
N THR A 3 -37.12 43.14 -7.76
CA THR A 3 -35.92 42.95 -8.61
C THR A 3 -34.75 43.73 -8.02
N THR A 4 -33.53 43.16 -8.04
CA THR A 4 -32.27 43.94 -8.03
C THR A 4 -31.18 43.02 -8.61
N THR A 5 -30.83 43.25 -9.80
CA THR A 5 -29.71 43.87 -10.51
C THR A 5 -28.35 43.20 -10.38
N LEU A 6 -27.79 42.87 -11.58
CA LEU A 6 -26.47 42.38 -11.96
C LEU A 6 -25.33 43.29 -11.47
N GLY A 7 -24.19 42.64 -11.19
CA GLY A 7 -22.88 43.24 -11.11
C GLY A 7 -21.84 42.30 -11.67
N ALA A 8 -21.46 42.48 -12.93
CA ALA A 8 -20.32 41.84 -13.58
C ALA A 8 -19.08 42.69 -13.34
N VAL A 9 -17.98 42.09 -12.83
CA VAL A 9 -16.64 42.70 -12.90
C VAL A 9 -15.68 41.64 -13.42
N GLY A 10 -15.25 41.80 -14.62
CA GLY A 10 -14.18 41.04 -15.23
C GLY A 10 -12.82 41.61 -14.83
N LEU A 11 -11.87 40.76 -14.54
CA LEU A 11 -10.45 41.09 -14.53
C LEU A 11 -9.70 40.03 -15.31
N ALA A 12 -9.23 40.39 -16.50
CA ALA A 12 -8.29 39.61 -17.30
C ALA A 12 -6.87 39.97 -16.84
N VAL A 13 -6.09 38.94 -16.45
CA VAL A 13 -4.64 39.06 -16.25
C VAL A 13 -3.96 38.17 -17.26
N ALA A 14 -3.35 38.78 -18.27
CA ALA A 14 -2.44 38.13 -19.21
C ALA A 14 -1.05 38.04 -18.57
N GLY A 15 -0.58 36.82 -18.27
CA GLY A 15 0.78 36.55 -17.81
C GLY A 15 1.58 35.86 -18.91
N THR A 16 2.56 36.58 -19.47
CA THR A 16 3.54 36.08 -20.44
C THR A 16 4.58 35.16 -19.77
N LEU A 17 4.68 33.95 -20.23
CA LEU A 17 5.74 32.98 -19.84
C LEU A 17 6.95 33.14 -20.77
N ALA A 18 8.05 33.62 -20.24
CA ALA A 18 9.37 33.60 -20.89
C ALA A 18 10.02 32.22 -20.75
N LEU A 19 10.25 31.57 -21.87
CA LEU A 19 11.09 30.37 -21.96
C LEU A 19 12.57 30.79 -22.00
N THR A 20 13.32 30.47 -20.97
CA THR A 20 14.79 30.49 -21.03
C THR A 20 15.28 29.08 -21.28
N GLY A 21 15.80 28.86 -22.48
CA GLY A 21 16.49 27.64 -22.86
C GLY A 21 17.87 27.54 -22.17
N CYS A 22 18.18 26.39 -21.62
CA CYS A 22 19.52 26.00 -21.24
C CYS A 22 20.16 25.11 -22.30
N LYS A 23 21.27 25.61 -22.77
CA LYS A 23 22.16 25.16 -23.83
C LYS A 23 22.94 23.90 -23.38
N ASN A 24 23.05 22.93 -24.29
CA ASN A 24 23.91 21.76 -24.22
C ASN A 24 25.38 22.14 -24.01
N GLY A 25 26.01 21.54 -23.01
CA GLY A 25 27.46 21.46 -22.92
C GLY A 25 27.88 20.00 -22.95
N ASN A 26 28.41 19.63 -24.12
CA ASN A 26 29.05 18.35 -24.37
C ASN A 26 30.53 18.53 -24.00
N GLU A 27 31.03 17.83 -23.01
CA GLU A 27 32.46 17.66 -22.79
C GLU A 27 32.80 16.18 -22.75
N GLU A 28 33.38 15.80 -23.82
CA GLU A 28 34.10 14.58 -24.13
C GLU A 28 35.39 14.54 -23.31
N LEU A 29 35.61 13.53 -22.49
CA LEU A 29 36.90 13.19 -21.93
C LEU A 29 37.22 11.72 -22.19
N ALA A 30 38.35 11.57 -22.87
CA ALA A 30 38.97 10.36 -23.42
C ALA A 30 39.40 9.33 -22.35
N PRO A 31 39.73 8.10 -22.79
CA PRO A 31 39.94 6.92 -21.94
C PRO A 31 41.37 6.82 -21.40
N ALA A 32 41.54 6.26 -20.23
CA ALA A 32 42.85 5.85 -19.67
C ALA A 32 42.91 4.32 -19.59
N PRO A 33 44.13 3.76 -19.69
CA PRO A 33 44.40 2.39 -20.18
C PRO A 33 44.41 1.33 -19.06
N PRO A 34 44.51 0.03 -19.44
CA PRO A 34 44.41 -1.10 -18.52
C PRO A 34 45.73 -1.41 -17.83
N SER A 35 45.66 -1.87 -16.58
CA SER A 35 46.78 -2.50 -15.86
C SER A 35 46.48 -3.97 -15.63
N GLU A 36 47.20 -4.81 -16.32
CA GLU A 36 47.39 -6.23 -16.02
C GLU A 36 48.27 -6.42 -14.80
N SER A 37 48.05 -7.45 -14.03
CA SER A 37 48.97 -8.46 -13.50
C SER A 37 48.23 -9.36 -12.53
N ALA A 38 47.97 -10.58 -12.87
CA ALA A 38 48.77 -11.80 -12.67
C ALA A 38 49.09 -12.08 -11.19
N SER A 39 48.62 -13.14 -10.60
CA SER A 39 49.10 -14.52 -10.58
C SER A 39 48.80 -15.20 -9.23
N ALA A 40 48.23 -16.35 -9.36
CA ALA A 40 48.46 -17.62 -8.65
C ALA A 40 48.61 -17.66 -7.09
N GLY A 41 47.89 -18.61 -6.53
CA GLY A 41 48.15 -19.18 -5.21
C GLY A 41 47.08 -20.10 -4.72
N ALA A 42 47.19 -21.38 -4.99
CA ALA A 42 46.38 -22.46 -4.48
C ALA A 42 46.57 -22.63 -2.96
N ALA A 43 45.52 -22.96 -2.25
CA ALA A 43 45.48 -24.01 -1.21
C ALA A 43 44.08 -24.09 -0.59
N SER A 44 43.43 -25.21 -0.77
CA SER A 44 42.36 -25.71 0.13
C SER A 44 43.00 -26.22 1.43
N PRO A 45 42.36 -26.09 2.58
CA PRO A 45 41.78 -27.25 3.17
C PRO A 45 40.37 -27.07 3.74
N SER A 46 39.64 -28.16 3.65
CA SER A 46 38.42 -28.48 4.39
C SER A 46 38.55 -28.19 5.89
N ALA A 47 37.50 -27.60 6.46
CA ALA A 47 37.05 -27.94 7.80
C ALA A 47 35.63 -27.40 8.05
N THR A 48 34.72 -28.33 8.26
CA THR A 48 33.71 -28.37 9.32
C THR A 48 32.69 -27.25 9.41
N ALA A 49 31.45 -27.59 9.05
CA ALA A 49 30.22 -26.87 9.45
C ALA A 49 30.10 -26.88 11.00
N PRO A 50 29.49 -25.84 11.53
CA PRO A 50 28.44 -26.05 12.51
C PRO A 50 27.10 -25.47 12.08
N SER A 51 26.12 -26.28 12.15
CA SER A 51 24.70 -26.14 12.51
C SER A 51 24.09 -24.77 12.67
N GLU A 52 23.01 -24.59 11.94
CA GLU A 52 21.71 -24.06 12.39
C GLU A 52 21.72 -22.79 13.26
N ALA A 53 21.46 -21.69 12.61
CA ALA A 53 20.67 -20.63 13.21
C ALA A 53 19.35 -20.58 12.47
N GLY A 54 18.28 -20.94 13.18
CA GLY A 54 16.93 -21.04 12.68
C GLY A 54 16.48 -19.76 11.97
N SER A 55 16.07 -19.91 10.72
CA SER A 55 15.21 -18.99 10.03
C SER A 55 13.90 -18.88 10.82
N PRO A 56 13.43 -17.68 11.21
CA PRO A 56 12.08 -17.56 11.74
C PRO A 56 11.13 -17.97 10.63
N GLY A 57 10.42 -19.06 10.85
CA GLY A 57 9.42 -19.62 9.95
C GLY A 57 8.42 -18.54 9.54
N GLY A 58 8.46 -18.15 8.27
CA GLY A 58 7.35 -17.46 7.66
C GLY A 58 6.14 -18.40 7.76
N SER A 59 5.15 -18.04 8.56
CA SER A 59 3.84 -18.67 8.49
C SER A 59 3.33 -18.46 7.06
N GLU A 60 3.39 -19.50 6.24
CA GLU A 60 2.65 -19.54 5.00
C GLU A 60 1.18 -19.40 5.37
N ALA A 61 0.60 -18.25 4.96
CA ALA A 61 -0.83 -18.06 5.03
C ALA A 61 -1.51 -19.22 4.28
N PRO A 62 -2.57 -19.84 4.85
CA PRO A 62 -3.24 -20.95 4.19
C PRO A 62 -3.68 -20.52 2.78
N ALA A 63 -3.35 -21.36 1.80
CA ALA A 63 -3.75 -21.14 0.41
C ALA A 63 -5.27 -20.98 0.35
N GLY A 64 -5.73 -19.81 -0.09
CA GLY A 64 -7.14 -19.53 -0.29
C GLY A 64 -7.77 -20.49 -1.30
N ALA A 65 -9.06 -20.74 -1.14
CA ALA A 65 -9.83 -21.59 -2.02
C ALA A 65 -9.61 -21.23 -3.49
N ASN A 66 -9.31 -22.24 -4.31
CA ASN A 66 -9.02 -22.12 -5.73
C ASN A 66 -10.13 -21.37 -6.49
N GLY A 67 -9.88 -20.13 -6.88
CA GLY A 67 -10.76 -19.33 -7.72
C GLY A 67 -10.79 -17.86 -7.35
N THR A 68 -11.12 -17.00 -8.34
CA THR A 68 -11.31 -15.56 -8.14
C THR A 68 -12.42 -15.27 -7.15
N ALA A 69 -12.15 -14.43 -6.15
CA ALA A 69 -13.13 -14.01 -5.15
C ALA A 69 -14.38 -13.37 -5.80
N LYS A 70 -15.54 -13.67 -5.26
CA LYS A 70 -16.83 -13.14 -5.74
C LYS A 70 -17.20 -11.86 -4.98
N SER A 71 -17.83 -10.92 -5.68
CA SER A 71 -18.36 -9.70 -5.06
C SER A 71 -19.22 -10.02 -3.83
N GLY A 72 -18.94 -9.35 -2.71
CA GLY A 72 -19.61 -9.56 -1.42
C GLY A 72 -19.18 -10.81 -0.65
N GLN A 73 -18.14 -11.51 -1.10
CA GLN A 73 -17.62 -12.68 -0.40
C GLN A 73 -16.98 -12.29 0.94
N THR A 74 -17.18 -13.13 1.94
CA THR A 74 -16.59 -12.98 3.28
C THR A 74 -15.54 -14.06 3.48
N PHE A 75 -14.43 -13.65 4.12
CA PHE A 75 -13.26 -14.46 4.48
C PHE A 75 -13.03 -14.36 5.98
N LYS A 76 -12.36 -15.34 6.54
CA LYS A 76 -11.81 -15.23 7.89
C LYS A 76 -10.52 -14.42 7.87
N ILE A 77 -10.20 -13.76 8.97
CA ILE A 77 -8.87 -13.16 9.16
C ILE A 77 -7.82 -14.27 8.95
N GLY A 78 -6.81 -13.95 8.11
CA GLY A 78 -5.78 -14.92 7.69
C GLY A 78 -6.09 -15.68 6.40
N GLU A 79 -7.33 -15.66 5.89
CA GLU A 79 -7.66 -16.26 4.59
C GLU A 79 -7.31 -15.35 3.43
N ALA A 80 -6.75 -15.92 2.37
CA ALA A 80 -6.40 -15.20 1.15
C ALA A 80 -7.59 -15.12 0.19
N ALA A 81 -7.83 -13.93 -0.36
CA ALA A 81 -8.75 -13.70 -1.47
C ALA A 81 -7.95 -13.48 -2.74
N GLU A 82 -8.06 -14.38 -3.72
CA GLU A 82 -7.50 -14.17 -5.05
C GLU A 82 -8.40 -13.30 -5.89
N MET A 83 -7.82 -12.26 -6.54
CA MET A 83 -8.61 -11.26 -7.25
C MET A 83 -7.85 -10.60 -8.38
N PRO A 84 -8.56 -10.13 -9.43
CA PRO A 84 -7.98 -9.25 -10.42
C PRO A 84 -7.60 -7.91 -9.76
N PHE A 85 -6.49 -7.35 -10.21
CA PHE A 85 -5.97 -6.09 -9.68
C PHE A 85 -5.57 -5.13 -10.81
N SER A 86 -5.84 -3.86 -10.60
CA SER A 86 -5.37 -2.79 -11.47
C SER A 86 -5.10 -1.53 -10.65
N TYR A 87 -4.05 -0.80 -11.02
CA TYR A 87 -3.68 0.46 -10.36
C TYR A 87 -3.09 1.42 -11.39
N GLY A 88 -3.64 2.61 -11.51
CA GLY A 88 -3.21 3.57 -12.52
C GLY A 88 -3.24 2.98 -13.93
N ASN A 89 -2.09 2.95 -14.59
CA ASN A 89 -1.92 2.38 -15.92
C ASN A 89 -1.64 0.86 -15.90
N THR A 90 -1.35 0.26 -14.75
CA THR A 90 -1.12 -1.18 -14.60
C THR A 90 -2.45 -1.92 -14.64
N LYS A 91 -2.64 -2.75 -15.67
CA LYS A 91 -3.87 -3.53 -15.91
C LYS A 91 -3.55 -5.02 -15.98
N GLY A 92 -4.57 -5.85 -15.72
CA GLY A 92 -4.45 -7.31 -15.86
C GLY A 92 -3.61 -7.98 -14.77
N GLY A 93 -3.38 -7.29 -13.65
CA GLY A 93 -2.74 -7.90 -12.49
C GLY A 93 -3.65 -8.92 -11.81
N GLN A 94 -3.04 -9.87 -11.10
CA GLN A 94 -3.70 -10.83 -10.22
C GLN A 94 -2.97 -10.82 -8.88
N ILE A 95 -3.72 -10.68 -7.80
CA ILE A 95 -3.16 -10.69 -6.44
C ILE A 95 -3.94 -11.63 -5.53
N ALA A 96 -3.26 -12.17 -4.53
CA ALA A 96 -3.89 -12.70 -3.34
C ALA A 96 -3.75 -11.66 -2.22
N LEU A 97 -4.87 -11.17 -1.72
CA LEU A 97 -4.96 -10.23 -0.61
C LEU A 97 -5.39 -10.98 0.65
N THR A 98 -4.67 -10.80 1.74
CA THR A 98 -4.97 -11.42 3.02
C THR A 98 -4.98 -10.35 4.11
N VAL A 99 -6.10 -10.13 4.78
CA VAL A 99 -6.11 -9.37 6.03
C VAL A 99 -5.62 -10.29 7.14
N THR A 100 -4.48 -9.95 7.75
CA THR A 100 -3.81 -10.81 8.74
C THR A 100 -4.20 -10.48 10.17
N ALA A 101 -4.53 -9.22 10.46
CA ALA A 101 -4.98 -8.78 11.77
C ALA A 101 -5.75 -7.46 11.70
N ILE A 102 -6.60 -7.22 12.69
CA ILE A 102 -7.22 -5.92 13.00
C ILE A 102 -6.86 -5.61 14.46
N GLU A 103 -5.96 -4.67 14.67
CA GLU A 103 -5.37 -4.37 15.98
C GLU A 103 -5.82 -2.99 16.46
N GLN A 104 -6.29 -2.91 17.68
CA GLN A 104 -6.56 -1.63 18.33
C GLN A 104 -5.23 -0.99 18.75
N GLY A 105 -5.01 0.26 18.40
CA GLY A 105 -3.89 1.07 18.83
C GLY A 105 -4.24 2.00 19.98
N ASP A 106 -3.25 2.78 20.41
CA ASP A 106 -3.41 3.82 21.41
C ASP A 106 -3.79 5.15 20.72
N PRO A 107 -4.75 5.94 21.24
CA PRO A 107 -5.01 7.30 20.72
C PRO A 107 -3.76 8.19 20.65
N ALA A 108 -2.79 8.03 21.55
CA ALA A 108 -1.51 8.74 21.52
C ALA A 108 -0.67 8.43 20.26
N ASP A 109 -0.87 7.28 19.63
CA ASP A 109 -0.21 6.94 18.37
C ASP A 109 -0.57 7.91 17.23
N LEU A 110 -1.68 8.65 17.36
CA LEU A 110 -2.13 9.63 16.34
C LEU A 110 -1.43 11.00 16.45
N GLU A 111 -0.73 11.28 17.55
CA GLU A 111 -0.08 12.58 17.79
C GLU A 111 0.91 12.97 16.67
N PRO A 112 1.78 12.05 16.16
CA PRO A 112 2.71 12.38 15.09
C PRO A 112 2.02 12.79 13.79
N LEU A 113 0.75 12.37 13.58
CA LEU A 113 -0.03 12.68 12.39
C LEU A 113 -0.63 14.09 12.41
N LYS A 114 -0.57 14.79 13.54
CA LYS A 114 -1.04 16.19 13.73
C LYS A 114 -2.46 16.44 13.21
N LEU A 115 -3.37 15.49 13.43
CA LEU A 115 -4.75 15.53 12.93
C LEU A 115 -5.65 16.51 13.73
N GLY A 116 -5.15 17.02 14.86
CA GLY A 116 -5.84 18.00 15.71
C GLY A 116 -7.15 17.47 16.32
N ASP A 117 -8.09 18.37 16.55
CA ASP A 117 -9.36 18.04 17.23
C ASP A 117 -10.27 17.10 16.45
N LYS A 118 -9.99 16.87 15.15
CA LYS A 118 -10.80 15.99 14.28
C LYS A 118 -10.79 14.54 14.72
N VAL A 119 -9.78 14.13 15.49
CA VAL A 119 -9.61 12.75 15.97
C VAL A 119 -9.70 12.63 17.48
N LYS A 120 -10.11 13.71 18.17
CA LYS A 120 -10.26 13.71 19.61
C LYS A 120 -11.29 12.69 20.07
N GLY A 121 -10.88 11.80 20.98
CA GLY A 121 -11.72 10.70 21.49
C GLY A 121 -11.85 9.50 20.54
N MET A 122 -11.24 9.56 19.36
CA MET A 122 -11.19 8.42 18.45
C MET A 122 -10.09 7.44 18.84
N VAL A 123 -10.27 6.18 18.45
CA VAL A 123 -9.33 5.09 18.72
C VAL A 123 -8.82 4.54 17.38
N PRO A 124 -7.50 4.52 17.16
CA PRO A 124 -6.94 3.96 15.94
C PRO A 124 -7.05 2.44 15.91
N TYR A 125 -7.24 1.91 14.71
CA TYR A 125 -7.17 0.49 14.38
C TYR A 125 -6.24 0.28 13.21
N TYR A 126 -5.32 -0.66 13.35
CA TYR A 126 -4.35 -1.06 12.34
C TYR A 126 -4.85 -2.32 11.64
N ILE A 127 -5.27 -2.17 10.40
CA ILE A 127 -5.68 -3.29 9.56
C ILE A 127 -4.44 -3.78 8.84
N ARG A 128 -3.83 -4.86 9.37
CA ARG A 128 -2.66 -5.50 8.78
C ARG A 128 -3.08 -6.39 7.62
N TYR A 129 -2.36 -6.31 6.52
CA TYR A 129 -2.63 -7.16 5.38
C TYR A 129 -1.36 -7.51 4.61
N SER A 130 -1.42 -8.59 3.84
CA SER A 130 -0.39 -8.97 2.88
C SER A 130 -0.96 -8.99 1.47
N VAL A 131 -0.11 -8.64 0.51
CA VAL A 131 -0.38 -8.68 -0.93
C VAL A 131 0.63 -9.61 -1.56
N LYS A 132 0.18 -10.64 -2.26
CA LYS A 132 1.02 -11.53 -3.06
C LYS A 132 0.64 -11.36 -4.53
N ASN A 133 1.62 -11.16 -5.40
CA ASN A 133 1.39 -11.20 -6.84
C ASN A 133 1.24 -12.65 -7.29
N THR A 134 0.06 -13.03 -7.78
CA THR A 134 -0.25 -14.38 -8.27
C THR A 134 -0.33 -14.44 -9.80
N GLY A 135 -0.24 -13.27 -10.46
CA GLY A 135 -0.25 -13.15 -11.91
C GLY A 135 1.13 -12.97 -12.52
N THR A 136 1.16 -12.74 -13.82
CA THR A 136 2.40 -12.52 -14.60
C THR A 136 2.73 -11.05 -14.80
N THR A 137 1.79 -10.14 -14.52
CA THR A 137 1.99 -8.69 -14.65
C THR A 137 2.95 -8.18 -13.57
N ASP A 138 3.91 -7.34 -13.94
CA ASP A 138 4.74 -6.62 -12.97
C ASP A 138 3.92 -5.51 -12.32
N LEU A 139 3.74 -5.60 -10.99
CA LEU A 139 2.98 -4.67 -10.17
C LEU A 139 3.87 -3.65 -9.46
N SER A 140 5.10 -3.45 -9.91
CA SER A 140 6.02 -2.46 -9.35
C SER A 140 5.34 -1.10 -9.19
N TYR A 141 5.56 -0.47 -8.04
CA TYR A 141 5.06 0.86 -7.68
C TYR A 141 3.54 1.00 -7.62
N SER A 142 2.79 -0.08 -7.75
CA SER A 142 1.35 -0.10 -7.48
C SER A 142 1.07 0.02 -5.99
N SER A 143 -0.13 0.46 -5.62
CA SER A 143 -0.53 0.56 -4.22
C SER A 143 -1.91 -0.08 -4.00
N VAL A 144 -2.05 -0.83 -2.91
CA VAL A 144 -3.33 -1.39 -2.48
C VAL A 144 -3.88 -0.50 -1.37
N THR A 145 -4.66 0.52 -1.75
CA THR A 145 -5.16 1.56 -0.84
C THR A 145 -6.65 1.46 -0.52
N GLN A 146 -7.37 0.57 -1.22
CA GLN A 146 -8.82 0.44 -1.11
C GLN A 146 -9.22 -0.54 0.01
N ILE A 147 -8.61 -0.38 1.18
CA ILE A 147 -8.96 -1.15 2.38
C ILE A 147 -9.52 -0.18 3.42
N LYS A 148 -10.63 -0.56 4.03
CA LYS A 148 -11.30 0.20 5.09
C LYS A 148 -11.70 -0.71 6.24
N GLY A 149 -11.84 -0.13 7.42
CA GLY A 149 -12.38 -0.81 8.59
C GLY A 149 -13.90 -0.71 8.61
N LEU A 150 -14.55 -1.75 9.12
CA LEU A 150 -15.98 -1.76 9.41
C LEU A 150 -16.19 -1.89 10.91
N LEU A 151 -17.13 -1.09 11.44
CA LEU A 151 -17.55 -1.14 12.82
C LEU A 151 -18.44 -2.37 13.09
N GLY A 152 -18.76 -2.63 14.36
CA GLY A 152 -19.56 -3.79 14.74
C GLY A 152 -20.97 -3.82 14.15
N ASP A 153 -21.52 -2.68 13.75
CA ASP A 153 -22.80 -2.53 13.05
C ASP A 153 -22.66 -2.62 11.51
N GLY A 154 -21.44 -2.80 11.00
CA GLY A 154 -21.14 -2.86 9.57
C GLY A 154 -20.93 -1.50 8.90
N THR A 155 -21.05 -0.38 9.62
CA THR A 155 -20.76 0.94 9.07
C THR A 155 -19.25 1.16 8.91
N GLU A 156 -18.86 2.05 8.00
CA GLU A 156 -17.45 2.36 7.74
C GLU A 156 -16.85 3.14 8.90
N ALA A 157 -15.71 2.67 9.42
CA ALA A 157 -14.85 3.44 10.31
C ALA A 157 -14.19 4.59 9.54
N GLN A 158 -13.89 5.69 10.23
CA GLN A 158 -13.23 6.83 9.58
C GLN A 158 -11.87 6.42 9.04
N ARG A 159 -11.65 6.59 7.72
CA ARG A 159 -10.35 6.35 7.08
C ARG A 159 -9.41 7.52 7.31
N VAL A 160 -8.13 7.20 7.44
CA VAL A 160 -7.05 8.18 7.51
C VAL A 160 -6.04 7.87 6.41
N SER A 161 -5.84 8.83 5.51
CA SER A 161 -4.73 8.79 4.56
C SER A 161 -3.52 9.46 5.19
N VAL A 162 -2.47 8.68 5.44
CA VAL A 162 -1.22 9.19 5.98
C VAL A 162 -0.32 9.64 4.83
N ILE A 163 0.14 10.88 4.88
CA ILE A 163 1.15 11.42 3.96
C ILE A 163 2.50 11.31 4.67
N GLY A 164 3.44 10.60 4.07
CA GLY A 164 4.76 10.32 4.67
C GLY A 164 4.79 8.99 5.42
N LYS A 165 5.74 8.85 6.33
CA LYS A 165 5.92 7.62 7.11
C LYS A 165 5.14 7.67 8.41
N PHE A 166 4.43 6.59 8.70
CA PHE A 166 3.83 6.32 9.98
C PHE A 166 4.23 4.90 10.40
N GLU A 167 5.20 4.78 11.27
CA GLU A 167 5.84 3.51 11.61
C GLU A 167 4.88 2.47 12.18
N LYS A 168 3.85 2.92 12.91
CA LYS A 168 2.81 2.03 13.45
C LYS A 168 1.96 1.37 12.36
N CYS A 169 1.83 2.03 11.18
CA CYS A 169 1.01 1.54 10.08
C CYS A 169 1.61 1.99 8.73
N ALA A 170 2.68 1.30 8.33
CA ALA A 170 3.34 1.58 7.05
C ALA A 170 2.46 1.10 5.89
N ASN A 171 2.20 2.01 4.94
CA ASN A 171 1.47 1.73 3.70
C ASN A 171 2.30 2.23 2.52
N GLU A 172 3.26 1.41 2.12
CA GLU A 172 4.17 1.73 1.03
C GLU A 172 3.68 1.11 -0.28
N SER A 173 4.05 1.73 -1.40
CA SER A 173 3.84 1.13 -2.72
C SER A 173 4.63 -0.16 -2.86
N LEU A 174 4.15 -1.07 -3.70
CA LEU A 174 4.83 -2.31 -4.02
C LEU A 174 6.22 -2.01 -4.62
N PRO A 175 7.29 -2.71 -4.20
CA PRO A 175 8.65 -2.39 -4.61
C PRO A 175 8.87 -2.69 -6.10
N LYS A 176 9.98 -2.19 -6.64
CA LYS A 176 10.43 -2.55 -7.98
C LYS A 176 10.60 -4.07 -8.10
N GLY A 177 10.18 -4.64 -9.23
CA GLY A 177 10.25 -6.08 -9.49
C GLY A 177 9.20 -6.87 -8.68
N PHE A 178 8.04 -6.29 -8.40
CA PHE A 178 6.95 -7.00 -7.73
C PHE A 178 6.20 -7.89 -8.72
N THR A 179 6.87 -8.97 -9.11
CA THR A 179 6.41 -9.97 -10.08
C THR A 179 5.80 -11.19 -9.38
N ASN A 180 5.47 -12.22 -10.15
CA ASN A 180 4.86 -13.46 -9.64
C ASN A 180 5.55 -14.03 -8.40
N GLY A 181 4.77 -14.43 -7.40
CA GLY A 181 5.24 -15.01 -6.15
C GLY A 181 5.73 -13.99 -5.10
N ARG A 182 6.00 -12.73 -5.48
CA ARG A 182 6.44 -11.71 -4.53
C ARG A 182 5.31 -11.34 -3.57
N THR A 183 5.67 -11.14 -2.31
CA THR A 183 4.73 -10.77 -1.24
C THR A 183 5.24 -9.52 -0.52
N GLN A 184 4.31 -8.65 -0.11
CA GLN A 184 4.57 -7.49 0.74
C GLN A 184 3.47 -7.39 1.80
N THR A 185 3.87 -7.07 3.02
CA THR A 185 2.95 -6.68 4.10
C THR A 185 2.71 -5.17 4.06
N SER A 186 1.53 -4.75 4.46
CA SER A 186 1.13 -3.36 4.51
C SER A 186 0.05 -3.15 5.58
N CYS A 187 -0.39 -1.90 5.75
CA CYS A 187 -1.35 -1.54 6.78
C CYS A 187 -2.28 -0.44 6.30
N ALA A 188 -3.56 -0.52 6.70
CA ALA A 188 -4.52 0.57 6.55
C ALA A 188 -4.95 1.07 7.94
N LEU A 189 -5.01 2.40 8.09
CA LEU A 189 -5.41 3.04 9.34
C LEU A 189 -6.90 3.40 9.29
N ALA A 190 -7.65 2.90 10.28
CA ALA A 190 -9.04 3.24 10.51
C ALA A 190 -9.23 3.80 11.92
N LEU A 191 -10.19 4.70 12.12
CA LEU A 191 -10.51 5.26 13.43
C LEU A 191 -11.92 4.87 13.81
N ALA A 192 -12.06 4.25 14.99
CA ALA A 192 -13.35 4.09 15.66
C ALA A 192 -13.72 5.40 16.35
N PRO A 193 -15.02 5.80 16.37
CA PRO A 193 -15.44 7.08 16.89
C PRO A 193 -15.30 7.19 18.43
N SER A 194 -15.14 6.07 19.12
CA SER A 194 -14.97 6.04 20.58
C SER A 194 -14.32 4.73 21.03
N ALA A 195 -13.91 4.66 22.30
CA ALA A 195 -13.37 3.44 22.92
C ALA A 195 -14.40 2.29 23.03
N GLN A 196 -15.68 2.61 23.02
CA GLN A 196 -16.77 1.63 23.07
C GLN A 196 -17.08 1.01 21.71
N THR A 197 -16.73 1.70 20.64
CA THR A 197 -16.96 1.26 19.26
C THR A 197 -15.70 0.60 18.72
N LYS A 198 -15.84 -0.61 18.17
CA LYS A 198 -14.70 -1.38 17.67
C LYS A 198 -14.77 -1.57 16.16
N VAL A 199 -13.60 -1.57 15.52
CA VAL A 199 -13.45 -2.08 14.16
C VAL A 199 -13.37 -3.60 14.26
N THR A 200 -14.34 -4.31 13.69
CA THR A 200 -14.49 -5.76 13.80
C THR A 200 -14.26 -6.48 12.48
N ALA A 201 -14.24 -5.74 11.37
CA ALA A 201 -13.99 -6.31 10.05
C ALA A 201 -13.22 -5.32 9.17
N ALA A 202 -12.63 -5.83 8.11
CA ALA A 202 -12.01 -5.04 7.06
C ALA A 202 -12.68 -5.34 5.72
N GLU A 203 -12.78 -4.33 4.85
CA GLU A 203 -13.35 -4.48 3.51
C GLU A 203 -12.37 -3.94 2.46
N TYR A 204 -12.10 -4.76 1.42
CA TYR A 204 -11.50 -4.29 0.19
C TYR A 204 -12.61 -3.89 -0.79
N TRP A 205 -12.59 -2.63 -1.23
CA TRP A 205 -13.62 -2.05 -2.10
C TRP A 205 -13.06 -1.51 -3.43
N GLY A 206 -11.86 -1.95 -3.81
CA GLY A 206 -11.26 -1.63 -5.10
C GLY A 206 -11.96 -2.35 -6.26
N ASN A 207 -11.77 -1.83 -7.48
CA ASN A 207 -12.35 -2.44 -8.69
C ASN A 207 -11.83 -3.89 -8.86
N PRO A 208 -12.72 -4.86 -9.19
CA PRO A 208 -14.14 -4.74 -9.58
C PRO A 208 -15.15 -4.78 -8.42
N TYR A 209 -14.70 -4.72 -7.17
CA TYR A 209 -15.54 -4.87 -5.96
C TYR A 209 -16.08 -3.54 -5.42
N SER A 210 -15.96 -2.46 -6.21
CA SER A 210 -16.53 -1.15 -5.89
C SER A 210 -18.01 -1.06 -6.32
N TYR A 211 -18.72 -0.04 -5.79
CA TYR A 211 -20.10 0.24 -6.18
C TYR A 211 -20.30 0.21 -7.71
N PRO A 212 -21.36 -0.41 -8.25
CA PRO A 212 -22.53 -0.98 -7.55
C PRO A 212 -22.31 -2.40 -6.97
N ASN A 213 -21.13 -2.99 -7.14
CA ASN A 213 -20.76 -4.26 -6.55
C ASN A 213 -20.51 -4.12 -5.05
N LYS A 214 -20.28 -5.24 -4.37
CA LYS A 214 -19.95 -5.30 -2.94
C LYS A 214 -18.49 -5.65 -2.75
N GLY A 215 -17.87 -5.03 -1.76
CA GLY A 215 -16.49 -5.32 -1.39
C GLY A 215 -16.26 -6.73 -0.87
N LEU A 216 -15.02 -7.11 -0.71
CA LEU A 216 -14.61 -8.36 -0.07
C LEU A 216 -14.36 -8.08 1.41
N VAL A 217 -14.91 -8.90 2.30
CA VAL A 217 -14.92 -8.63 3.75
C VAL A 217 -14.14 -9.71 4.49
N TRP A 218 -13.26 -9.31 5.40
CA TRP A 218 -12.57 -10.17 6.38
C TRP A 218 -13.08 -9.90 7.79
N LYS A 219 -13.44 -10.96 8.52
CA LYS A 219 -13.93 -10.91 9.91
C LYS A 219 -13.66 -12.20 10.70
#